data_02d77dde961e2417493e4c0c0124f137
#
_entry.id   02d77dde961e2417493e4c0c0124f137
#
_cell.length_a   1.000
_cell.length_b   1.000
_cell.length_c   1.000
_cell.angle_alpha   90.00
_cell.angle_beta   90.00
_cell.angle_gamma   90.00
#
_symmetry.space_group_name_H-M   'P 1'
#
loop_
_entity.id
_entity.type
_entity.pdbx_description
1 polymer ?
#
loop_
_entity_poly.entity_id
_entity_poly.type
_entity_poly.pdbx_seq_one_letter_code
_entity_poly.pdbx_strand_id
1 'polypeptide(L)'
;MKSKILQGRLFRYIFYILPGIVLYYLLPYLEAIESKTMLIITTRLCVVYIIGCILFAVNALLLTIYDIYRTKDKQRSRPMKALIQIFQVILFFVGGIVIVSVLINKSPTVLFAGLGASAAVLMLIFKDTILGFVAGVQLSANDML
;
A
#
# COMPACT_ATOMS: atom_id res chain seq x y z
N MET A 1 -28.53 11.62 -4.94
CA MET A 1 -28.63 10.18 -4.69
C MET A 1 -27.28 9.46 -4.54
N LYS A 2 -26.25 9.83 -5.30
CA LYS A 2 -24.90 9.24 -5.20
C LYS A 2 -24.13 9.57 -3.91
N SER A 3 -24.33 10.76 -3.33
CA SER A 3 -23.67 11.14 -2.07
C SER A 3 -24.07 10.26 -0.87
N LYS A 4 -25.29 9.73 -0.84
CA LYS A 4 -25.76 8.83 0.22
C LYS A 4 -25.10 7.46 0.15
N ILE A 5 -24.83 6.95 -1.06
CA ILE A 5 -24.13 5.66 -1.27
C ILE A 5 -22.66 5.79 -0.85
N LEU A 6 -22.06 6.94 -1.11
CA LEU A 6 -20.69 7.29 -0.74
C LEU A 6 -20.53 7.41 0.78
N GLN A 7 -21.45 8.11 1.44
CA GLN A 7 -21.51 8.18 2.90
C GLN A 7 -21.66 6.80 3.51
N GLY A 8 -22.51 5.94 2.96
CA GLY A 8 -22.70 4.57 3.46
C GLY A 8 -21.44 3.69 3.35
N ARG A 9 -20.65 3.82 2.29
CA ARG A 9 -19.38 3.09 2.15
C ARG A 9 -18.31 3.59 3.13
N LEU A 10 -18.13 4.89 3.26
CA LEU A 10 -17.18 5.49 4.22
C LEU A 10 -17.58 5.20 5.67
N PHE A 11 -18.88 5.31 6.02
CA PHE A 11 -19.38 4.96 7.34
C PHE A 11 -19.10 3.50 7.69
N ARG A 12 -19.21 2.60 6.75
CA ARG A 12 -18.90 1.16 6.97
C ARG A 12 -17.43 0.95 7.36
N TYR A 13 -16.51 1.62 6.70
CA TYR A 13 -15.08 1.51 7.05
C TYR A 13 -14.75 2.16 8.40
N ILE A 14 -15.41 3.27 8.76
CA ILE A 14 -15.29 3.89 10.08
C ILE A 14 -15.79 2.93 11.16
N PHE A 15 -16.89 2.22 10.91
CA PHE A 15 -17.40 1.20 11.83
C PHE A 15 -16.43 0.03 12.03
N TYR A 16 -15.67 -0.36 10.99
CA TYR A 16 -14.66 -1.42 11.11
C TYR A 16 -13.41 -0.98 11.87
N ILE A 17 -13.08 0.31 11.88
CA ILE A 17 -11.93 0.85 12.63
C ILE A 17 -12.24 0.92 14.14
N LEU A 18 -13.49 1.20 14.51
CA LEU A 18 -13.93 1.39 15.90
C LEU A 18 -13.55 0.22 16.84
N PRO A 19 -13.86 -1.05 16.52
CA PRO A 19 -13.50 -2.16 17.41
C PRO A 19 -11.99 -2.32 17.58
N GLY A 20 -11.18 -2.02 16.55
CA GLY A 20 -9.73 -2.05 16.65
C GLY A 20 -9.18 -0.99 17.61
N ILE A 21 -9.72 0.23 17.54
CA ILE A 21 -9.34 1.31 18.45
C ILE A 21 -9.75 1.00 19.88
N VAL A 22 -10.98 0.54 20.10
CA VAL A 22 -11.48 0.15 21.43
C VAL A 22 -10.62 -0.95 22.03
N LEU A 23 -10.28 -1.97 21.26
CA LEU A 23 -9.42 -3.06 21.70
C LEU A 23 -8.01 -2.57 22.07
N TYR A 24 -7.44 -1.67 21.26
CA TYR A 24 -6.13 -1.07 21.51
C TYR A 24 -6.08 -0.30 22.84
N TYR A 25 -7.13 0.47 23.16
CA TYR A 25 -7.23 1.21 24.42
C TYR A 25 -7.56 0.32 25.62
N LEU A 26 -8.21 -0.84 25.42
CA LEU A 26 -8.53 -1.80 26.47
C LEU A 26 -7.34 -2.69 26.87
N LEU A 27 -6.39 -2.89 25.96
CA LEU A 27 -5.23 -3.75 26.16
C LEU A 27 -4.41 -3.41 27.43
N PRO A 28 -4.10 -2.14 27.75
CA PRO A 28 -3.35 -1.80 28.97
C PRO A 28 -4.05 -2.23 30.27
N TYR A 29 -5.39 -2.29 30.26
CA TYR A 29 -6.16 -2.74 31.43
C TYR A 29 -6.12 -4.24 31.62
N LEU A 30 -5.79 -4.99 30.58
CA LEU A 30 -5.61 -6.45 30.61
C LEU A 30 -4.21 -6.89 31.06
N GLU A 31 -3.26 -5.94 31.21
CA GLU A 31 -1.89 -6.22 31.68
C GLU A 31 -1.83 -6.94 33.03
N ALA A 32 -2.85 -6.79 33.86
CA ALA A 32 -2.94 -7.45 35.17
C ALA A 32 -3.24 -8.95 35.07
N ILE A 33 -3.63 -9.47 33.92
CA ILE A 33 -4.22 -10.82 33.76
C ILE A 33 -3.37 -11.71 32.85
N GLU A 34 -2.54 -11.16 31.96
CA GLU A 34 -1.82 -11.96 30.94
C GLU A 34 -0.29 -11.73 30.92
N SER A 35 0.42 -12.69 30.33
CA SER A 35 1.87 -12.62 30.14
C SER A 35 2.26 -11.47 29.20
N LYS A 36 3.37 -10.78 29.49
CA LYS A 36 3.91 -9.67 28.65
C LYS A 36 4.02 -10.01 27.16
N THR A 37 4.35 -11.25 26.84
CA THR A 37 4.50 -11.71 25.45
C THR A 37 3.17 -11.72 24.70
N MET A 38 2.11 -12.20 25.33
CA MET A 38 0.76 -12.20 24.73
C MET A 38 0.27 -10.77 24.46
N LEU A 39 0.49 -9.85 25.39
CA LEU A 39 0.15 -8.44 25.23
C LEU A 39 0.85 -7.79 24.04
N ILE A 40 2.14 -8.03 23.86
CA ILE A 40 2.92 -7.48 22.74
C ILE A 40 2.36 -8.00 21.41
N ILE A 41 2.08 -9.29 21.32
CA ILE A 41 1.53 -9.91 20.10
C ILE A 41 0.14 -9.34 19.78
N THR A 42 -0.72 -9.26 20.80
CA THR A 42 -2.10 -8.76 20.63
C THR A 42 -2.09 -7.29 20.23
N THR A 43 -1.23 -6.46 20.84
CA THR A 43 -1.10 -5.03 20.46
C THR A 43 -0.65 -4.88 19.02
N ARG A 44 0.33 -5.67 18.57
CA ARG A 44 0.78 -5.63 17.16
C ARG A 44 -0.32 -6.04 16.20
N LEU A 45 -1.07 -7.09 16.51
CA LEU A 45 -2.19 -7.53 15.68
C LEU A 45 -3.29 -6.45 15.61
N CYS A 46 -3.59 -5.77 16.70
CA CYS A 46 -4.52 -4.64 16.70
C CYS A 46 -4.05 -3.49 15.81
N VAL A 47 -2.77 -3.12 15.92
CA VAL A 47 -2.19 -2.06 15.08
C VAL A 47 -2.23 -2.44 13.60
N VAL A 48 -1.87 -3.68 13.25
CA VAL A 48 -1.96 -4.19 11.87
C VAL A 48 -3.40 -4.16 11.36
N TYR A 49 -4.37 -4.54 12.19
CA TYR A 49 -5.79 -4.47 11.85
C TYR A 49 -6.23 -3.03 11.55
N ILE A 50 -5.85 -2.07 12.42
CA ILE A 50 -6.18 -0.65 12.22
C ILE A 50 -5.54 -0.11 10.93
N ILE A 51 -4.27 -0.42 10.66
CA ILE A 51 -3.59 -0.02 9.42
C ILE A 51 -4.31 -0.61 8.21
N GLY A 52 -4.70 -1.88 8.25
CA GLY A 52 -5.46 -2.53 7.20
C GLY A 52 -6.79 -1.83 6.92
N CYS A 53 -7.55 -1.50 7.96
CA CYS A 53 -8.80 -0.75 7.82
C CYS A 53 -8.58 0.64 7.21
N ILE A 54 -7.53 1.35 7.60
CA ILE A 54 -7.17 2.65 7.03
C ILE A 54 -6.83 2.52 5.54
N LEU A 55 -6.04 1.52 5.16
CA LEU A 55 -5.70 1.27 3.75
C LEU A 55 -6.94 1.01 2.89
N PHE A 56 -7.86 0.18 3.38
CA PHE A 56 -9.10 -0.07 2.66
C PHE A 56 -10.01 1.16 2.62
N ALA A 57 -10.05 1.99 3.67
CA ALA A 57 -10.79 3.24 3.67
C ALA A 57 -10.23 4.24 2.66
N VAL A 58 -8.91 4.39 2.59
CA VAL A 58 -8.24 5.26 1.60
C VAL A 58 -8.47 4.74 0.17
N ASN A 59 -8.39 3.42 -0.04
CA ASN A 59 -8.72 2.81 -1.32
C ASN A 59 -10.17 3.06 -1.74
N ALA A 60 -11.11 2.98 -0.81
CA ALA A 60 -12.52 3.30 -1.06
C ALA A 60 -12.71 4.78 -1.42
N LEU A 61 -11.96 5.69 -0.80
CA LEU A 61 -11.94 7.12 -1.17
C LEU A 61 -11.44 7.33 -2.59
N LEU A 62 -10.34 6.68 -2.98
CA LEU A 62 -9.79 6.77 -4.35
C LEU A 62 -10.80 6.30 -5.40
N LEU A 63 -11.47 5.16 -5.15
CA LEU A 63 -12.52 4.65 -6.04
C LEU A 63 -13.73 5.58 -6.10
N THR A 64 -14.09 6.19 -5.00
CA THR A 64 -15.17 7.17 -4.91
C THR A 64 -14.88 8.41 -5.75
N ILE A 65 -13.67 8.96 -5.65
CA ILE A 65 -13.22 10.10 -6.45
C ILE A 65 -13.28 9.73 -7.94
N TYR A 66 -12.85 8.52 -8.30
CA TYR A 66 -12.95 8.03 -9.67
C TYR A 66 -14.39 7.95 -10.18
N ASP A 67 -15.31 7.44 -9.37
CA ASP A 67 -16.73 7.34 -9.76
C ASP A 67 -17.37 8.71 -9.96
N ILE A 68 -16.99 9.72 -9.18
CA ILE A 68 -17.45 11.10 -9.33
C ILE A 68 -16.93 11.70 -10.64
N TYR A 69 -15.64 11.50 -10.95
CA TYR A 69 -15.04 11.99 -12.19
C TYR A 69 -15.64 11.33 -13.44
N ARG A 70 -15.88 10.03 -13.37
CA ARG A 70 -16.46 9.25 -14.49
C ARG A 70 -17.86 9.71 -14.86
N THR A 71 -18.62 10.25 -13.92
CA THR A 71 -19.97 10.77 -14.20
C THR A 71 -19.99 12.12 -14.88
N LYS A 72 -18.92 12.91 -14.78
CA LYS A 72 -18.82 14.23 -15.38
C LYS A 72 -18.31 14.22 -16.82
N ASP A 73 -17.40 13.31 -17.19
CA ASP A 73 -16.77 13.26 -18.51
C ASP A 73 -16.60 11.83 -19.02
N LYS A 74 -17.57 11.35 -19.80
CA LYS A 74 -17.49 10.02 -20.40
C LYS A 74 -16.33 9.81 -21.40
N GLN A 75 -15.82 10.88 -22.01
CA GLN A 75 -14.76 10.81 -23.02
C GLN A 75 -13.33 10.84 -22.45
N ARG A 76 -13.12 11.34 -21.23
CA ARG A 76 -11.81 11.47 -20.57
C ARG A 76 -11.50 10.37 -19.55
N SER A 77 -12.33 9.35 -19.44
CA SER A 77 -12.25 8.37 -18.35
C SER A 77 -11.11 7.34 -18.45
N ARG A 78 -10.52 7.15 -19.63
CA ARG A 78 -9.47 6.12 -19.83
C ARG A 78 -8.15 6.44 -19.12
N PRO A 79 -7.57 7.65 -19.21
CA PRO A 79 -6.32 7.96 -18.53
C PRO A 79 -6.46 8.03 -16.99
N MET A 80 -7.63 8.42 -16.47
CA MET A 80 -7.89 8.50 -15.05
C MET A 80 -7.94 7.13 -14.37
N LYS A 81 -8.42 6.10 -15.05
CA LYS A 81 -8.43 4.72 -14.52
C LYS A 81 -7.01 4.21 -14.27
N ALA A 82 -6.10 4.43 -15.22
CA ALA A 82 -4.70 4.04 -15.09
C ALA A 82 -4.00 4.78 -13.93
N LEU A 83 -4.24 6.08 -13.77
CA LEU A 83 -3.71 6.85 -12.66
C LEU A 83 -4.16 6.31 -11.30
N ILE A 84 -5.43 6.02 -11.15
CA ILE A 84 -5.97 5.48 -9.90
C ILE A 84 -5.39 4.10 -9.59
N GLN A 85 -5.23 3.24 -10.60
CA GLN A 85 -4.57 1.94 -10.43
C GLN A 85 -3.13 2.08 -9.94
N ILE A 86 -2.38 3.04 -10.46
CA ILE A 86 -1.01 3.33 -10.00
C ILE A 86 -1.04 3.77 -8.53
N PHE A 87 -1.92 4.69 -8.16
CA PHE A 87 -2.08 5.11 -6.77
C PHE A 87 -2.47 3.97 -5.83
N GLN A 88 -3.36 3.07 -6.27
CA GLN A 88 -3.73 1.89 -5.50
C GLN A 88 -2.53 0.96 -5.28
N VAL A 89 -1.74 0.69 -6.31
CA VAL A 89 -0.54 -0.15 -6.20
C VAL A 89 0.45 0.47 -5.21
N ILE A 90 0.72 1.77 -5.32
CA ILE A 90 1.61 2.48 -4.39
C ILE A 90 1.05 2.43 -2.96
N LEU A 91 -0.24 2.68 -2.78
CA LEU A 91 -0.91 2.65 -1.47
C LEU A 91 -0.74 1.29 -0.79
N PHE A 92 -1.05 0.21 -1.50
CA PHE A 92 -0.95 -1.15 -0.95
C PHE A 92 0.51 -1.58 -0.76
N PHE A 93 1.41 -1.16 -1.61
CA PHE A 93 2.84 -1.43 -1.47
C PHE A 93 3.41 -0.76 -0.21
N VAL A 94 3.19 0.55 -0.06
CA VAL A 94 3.62 1.31 1.13
C VAL A 94 2.95 0.77 2.39
N GLY A 95 1.65 0.54 2.34
CA GLY A 95 0.89 -0.01 3.45
C GLY A 95 1.36 -1.40 3.87
N GLY A 96 1.68 -2.25 2.90
CA GLY A 96 2.27 -3.58 3.15
C GLY A 96 3.61 -3.48 3.88
N ILE A 97 4.49 -2.57 3.47
CA ILE A 97 5.77 -2.34 4.17
C ILE A 97 5.55 -1.86 5.60
N VAL A 98 4.60 -0.96 5.83
CA VAL A 98 4.25 -0.49 7.18
C VAL A 98 3.73 -1.65 8.05
N ILE A 99 2.86 -2.50 7.52
CA ILE A 99 2.37 -3.69 8.23
C ILE A 99 3.53 -4.62 8.60
N VAL A 100 4.41 -4.94 7.66
CA VAL A 100 5.58 -5.78 7.91
C VAL A 100 6.49 -5.13 8.97
N SER A 101 6.71 -3.83 8.91
CA SER A 101 7.52 -3.10 9.90
C SER A 101 6.99 -3.25 11.33
N VAL A 102 5.67 -3.17 11.50
CA VAL A 102 5.01 -3.39 12.80
C VAL A 102 5.20 -4.83 13.28
N LEU A 103 5.05 -5.81 12.39
CA LEU A 103 5.18 -7.23 12.74
C LEU A 103 6.59 -7.59 13.19
N ILE A 104 7.63 -7.10 12.48
CA ILE A 104 9.03 -7.38 12.81
C ILE A 104 9.65 -6.40 13.82
N ASN A 105 8.87 -5.42 14.27
CA ASN A 105 9.33 -4.37 15.21
C ASN A 105 10.53 -3.57 14.68
N LYS A 106 10.51 -3.21 13.40
CA LYS A 106 11.50 -2.36 12.75
C LYS A 106 10.82 -1.10 12.20
N SER A 107 11.57 -0.01 12.10
CA SER A 107 11.02 1.20 11.50
C SER A 107 10.76 1.02 10.00
N PRO A 108 9.67 1.58 9.44
CA PRO A 108 9.41 1.52 8.01
C PRO A 108 10.55 2.09 7.16
N THR A 109 11.25 3.12 7.67
CA THR A 109 12.40 3.74 7.00
C THR A 109 13.55 2.76 6.77
N VAL A 110 13.83 1.86 7.70
CA VAL A 110 14.85 0.82 7.55
C VAL A 110 14.47 -0.16 6.44
N LEU A 111 13.19 -0.54 6.36
CA LEU A 111 12.69 -1.42 5.29
C LEU A 111 12.76 -0.74 3.92
N PHE A 112 12.34 0.51 3.83
CA PHE A 112 12.46 1.28 2.59
C PHE A 112 13.91 1.47 2.15
N ALA A 113 14.82 1.75 3.09
CA ALA A 113 16.25 1.86 2.80
C ALA A 113 16.83 0.54 2.28
N GLY A 114 16.46 -0.59 2.91
CA GLY A 114 16.88 -1.91 2.46
C GLY A 114 16.37 -2.26 1.07
N LEU A 115 15.08 -2.00 0.80
CA LEU A 115 14.48 -2.21 -0.52
C LEU A 115 15.12 -1.31 -1.58
N GLY A 116 15.36 -0.03 -1.25
CA GLY A 116 16.02 0.91 -2.15
C GLY A 116 17.46 0.49 -2.48
N ALA A 117 18.22 0.07 -1.48
CA ALA A 117 19.57 -0.45 -1.70
C ALA A 117 19.57 -1.71 -2.58
N SER A 118 18.65 -2.64 -2.31
CA SER A 118 18.49 -3.84 -3.15
C SER A 118 18.11 -3.50 -4.58
N ALA A 119 17.20 -2.55 -4.77
CA ALA A 119 16.80 -2.07 -6.10
C ALA A 119 17.97 -1.42 -6.85
N ALA A 120 18.80 -0.63 -6.15
CA ALA A 120 19.97 0.00 -6.73
C ALA A 120 21.01 -1.04 -7.21
N VAL A 121 21.25 -2.08 -6.42
CA VAL A 121 22.15 -3.19 -6.80
C VAL A 121 21.59 -3.95 -8.01
N LEU A 122 20.30 -4.28 -8.00
CA LEU A 122 19.64 -4.91 -9.15
C LEU A 122 19.73 -4.05 -10.41
N MET A 123 19.50 -2.74 -10.29
CA MET A 123 19.61 -1.81 -11.40
C MET A 123 21.04 -1.77 -11.97
N LEU A 124 22.05 -1.81 -11.10
CA LEU A 124 23.45 -1.87 -11.51
C LEU A 124 23.76 -3.16 -12.31
N ILE A 125 23.28 -4.31 -11.83
CA ILE A 125 23.46 -5.60 -12.52
C ILE A 125 22.73 -5.58 -13.88
N PHE A 126 21.49 -5.11 -13.91
CA PHE A 126 20.72 -5.05 -15.16
C PHE A 126 21.26 -4.03 -16.16
N LYS A 127 21.89 -2.93 -15.68
CA LYS A 127 22.47 -1.90 -16.55
C LYS A 127 23.48 -2.52 -17.54
N ASP A 128 24.40 -3.34 -17.06
CA ASP A 128 25.42 -3.95 -17.92
C ASP A 128 24.78 -4.96 -18.90
N THR A 129 23.79 -5.71 -18.46
CA THR A 129 23.04 -6.63 -19.31
C THR A 129 22.27 -5.89 -20.41
N ILE A 130 21.59 -4.80 -20.06
CA ILE A 130 20.84 -3.98 -21.04
C ILE A 130 21.78 -3.33 -22.04
N LEU A 131 22.91 -2.76 -21.58
CA LEU A 131 23.91 -2.17 -22.46
C LEU A 131 24.51 -3.23 -23.42
N GLY A 132 24.81 -4.42 -22.94
CA GLY A 132 25.28 -5.53 -23.76
C GLY A 132 24.24 -5.97 -24.80
N PHE A 133 23.00 -6.04 -24.41
CA PHE A 133 21.90 -6.37 -25.33
C PHE A 133 21.71 -5.31 -26.42
N VAL A 134 21.67 -4.03 -26.03
CA VAL A 134 21.53 -2.91 -26.98
C VAL A 134 22.73 -2.85 -27.94
N ALA A 135 23.95 -3.03 -27.44
CA ALA A 135 25.16 -3.10 -28.28
C ALA A 135 25.09 -4.28 -29.27
N GLY A 136 24.62 -5.44 -28.83
CA GLY A 136 24.43 -6.62 -29.68
C GLY A 136 23.43 -6.37 -30.80
N VAL A 137 22.29 -5.73 -30.49
CA VAL A 137 21.26 -5.36 -31.49
C VAL A 137 21.82 -4.33 -32.47
N GLN A 138 22.56 -3.32 -32.01
CA GLN A 138 23.18 -2.34 -32.91
C GLN A 138 24.23 -2.94 -33.83
N LEU A 139 25.06 -3.85 -33.34
CA LEU A 139 26.02 -4.57 -34.14
C LEU A 139 25.33 -5.45 -35.19
N SER A 140 24.27 -6.14 -34.81
CA SER A 140 23.48 -6.97 -35.73
C SER A 140 22.80 -6.12 -36.82
N ALA A 141 22.29 -4.94 -36.46
CA ALA A 141 21.69 -4.00 -37.41
C ALA A 141 22.72 -3.40 -38.40
N ASN A 142 23.96 -3.17 -37.95
CA ASN A 142 25.04 -2.66 -38.81
C ASN A 142 25.66 -3.72 -39.72
N ASP A 143 25.66 -4.99 -39.31
CA ASP A 143 26.10 -6.11 -40.17
C ASP A 143 25.09 -6.41 -41.33
N MET A 144 23.86 -5.97 -41.19
CA MET A 144 22.85 -6.05 -42.26
C MET A 144 22.94 -4.96 -43.34
N LEU A 145 23.79 -3.97 -43.13
CA LEU A 145 24.08 -2.90 -44.08
C LEU A 145 25.39 -3.18 -44.83
#